data_5e95645c99775781d80a315b2c533290
#
_entry.id   5e95645c99775781d80a315b2c533290
#
_cell.length_a   1.000
_cell.length_b   1.000
_cell.length_c   1.000
_cell.angle_alpha   90.00
_cell.angle_beta   90.00
_cell.angle_gamma   90.00
#
_symmetry.space_group_name_H-M   'P 1'
#
loop_
_entity.id
_entity.type
_entity.pdbx_description
1 polymer ?
#
loop_
_entity_poly.entity_id
_entity_poly.type
_entity_poly.pdbx_seq_one_letter_code
_entity_poly.pdbx_strand_id
1 'polypeptide(L)'
;MAASTADGLRIALAQLEVEPAEIDANVERALEAVSSAASRGADLVALPELFNVGYFAFDSYERLAEPFEGETFTQLQEAAAEHEIAVLAGSIVEDLAATETVATPAEEGLANTAALFDSSGALQLVYRKHHLFGYQSAESELLVPGERIETTEIGGVTVGATTCYDLRFPELYRRLIDAGAELVLVPSAWPYPRIEHWETLSRARAIENQCFVATINGSGEFDDADATLLGRSTVYDPWGTALSSSGDEPTLVVSDIDLDSLERVREEFPALRDRRL
;
A
#
# COMPACT_ATOMS: atom_id res chain seq x y z
N MET A 1 -2.92 -29.58 -2.64
CA MET A 1 -1.91 -29.06 -3.58
C MET A 1 -2.60 -28.87 -4.93
N ALA A 2 -3.16 -27.69 -5.18
CA ALA A 2 -3.61 -27.30 -6.50
C ALA A 2 -2.46 -26.46 -7.10
N ALA A 3 -1.87 -26.96 -8.21
CA ALA A 3 -0.85 -26.24 -8.93
C ALA A 3 -1.46 -24.94 -9.47
N SER A 4 -0.91 -23.82 -9.09
CA SER A 4 -1.09 -22.55 -9.80
C SER A 4 -0.53 -22.75 -11.22
N THR A 5 -1.39 -22.80 -12.22
CA THR A 5 -1.04 -22.98 -13.63
C THR A 5 -1.52 -21.80 -14.45
N ALA A 6 -1.33 -20.60 -13.94
CA ALA A 6 -1.39 -19.34 -14.69
C ALA A 6 -0.29 -18.45 -14.14
N ASP A 7 0.48 -17.81 -15.01
CA ASP A 7 1.46 -16.80 -14.61
C ASP A 7 0.71 -15.58 -14.07
N GLY A 8 0.38 -15.58 -12.77
CA GLY A 8 -0.42 -14.54 -12.12
C GLY A 8 -0.36 -14.62 -10.61
N LEU A 9 -0.79 -13.54 -9.97
CA LEU A 9 -0.77 -13.33 -8.52
C LEU A 9 -2.20 -13.07 -8.03
N ARG A 10 -2.68 -13.80 -7.02
CA ARG A 10 -3.92 -13.49 -6.32
C ARG A 10 -3.63 -12.53 -5.18
N ILE A 11 -4.21 -11.35 -5.22
CA ILE A 11 -4.02 -10.32 -4.19
C ILE A 11 -5.28 -10.08 -3.38
N ALA A 12 -5.09 -9.70 -2.11
CA ALA A 12 -6.14 -9.26 -1.21
C ALA A 12 -5.88 -7.82 -0.74
N LEU A 13 -6.89 -6.98 -0.77
CA LEU A 13 -6.86 -5.61 -0.24
C LEU A 13 -7.67 -5.58 1.04
N ALA A 14 -7.00 -5.35 2.16
CA ALA A 14 -7.64 -5.29 3.46
C ALA A 14 -8.11 -3.86 3.75
N GLN A 15 -9.37 -3.56 3.45
CA GLN A 15 -10.01 -2.31 3.85
C GLN A 15 -10.41 -2.40 5.31
N LEU A 16 -9.47 -2.01 6.19
CA LEU A 16 -9.66 -2.09 7.63
C LEU A 16 -10.45 -0.90 8.17
N GLU A 17 -11.24 -1.14 9.20
CA GLU A 17 -11.66 -0.08 10.11
C GLU A 17 -10.46 0.33 10.97
N VAL A 18 -10.16 1.64 10.98
CA VAL A 18 -9.02 2.20 11.71
C VAL A 18 -9.54 3.08 12.84
N GLU A 19 -9.24 2.70 14.06
CA GLU A 19 -9.55 3.49 15.26
C GLU A 19 -8.37 4.38 15.65
N PRO A 20 -8.58 5.70 15.92
CA PRO A 20 -7.50 6.62 16.22
C PRO A 20 -6.71 6.21 17.48
N ALA A 21 -5.39 6.05 17.32
CA ALA A 21 -4.44 5.72 18.40
C ALA A 21 -4.67 4.39 19.16
N GLU A 22 -5.54 3.51 18.64
CA GLU A 22 -5.83 2.20 19.22
C GLU A 22 -5.00 1.10 18.54
N ILE A 23 -3.67 1.15 18.76
CA ILE A 23 -2.70 0.30 18.06
C ILE A 23 -3.04 -1.18 18.18
N ASP A 24 -3.25 -1.69 19.40
CA ASP A 24 -3.48 -3.11 19.64
C ASP A 24 -4.72 -3.63 18.86
N ALA A 25 -5.83 -2.88 18.91
CA ALA A 25 -7.05 -3.24 18.20
C ALA A 25 -6.89 -3.18 16.67
N ASN A 26 -6.17 -2.17 16.16
CA ASN A 26 -5.91 -2.01 14.75
C ASN A 26 -4.96 -3.12 14.21
N VAL A 27 -3.94 -3.48 14.97
CA VAL A 27 -3.01 -4.57 14.63
C VAL A 27 -3.72 -5.92 14.68
N GLU A 28 -4.58 -6.17 15.68
CA GLU A 28 -5.39 -7.39 15.74
C GLU A 28 -6.25 -7.55 14.47
N ARG A 29 -6.96 -6.49 14.02
CA ARG A 29 -7.74 -6.51 12.77
C ARG A 29 -6.86 -6.76 11.53
N ALA A 30 -5.65 -6.22 11.52
CA ALA A 30 -4.69 -6.45 10.45
C ALA A 30 -4.25 -7.91 10.38
N LEU A 31 -3.93 -8.52 11.51
CA LEU A 31 -3.55 -9.95 11.62
C LEU A 31 -4.71 -10.87 11.20
N GLU A 32 -5.94 -10.56 11.62
CA GLU A 32 -7.15 -11.27 11.18
C GLU A 32 -7.35 -11.18 9.66
N ALA A 33 -7.08 -10.00 9.08
CA ALA A 33 -7.17 -9.80 7.63
C ALA A 33 -6.10 -10.61 6.88
N VAL A 34 -4.86 -10.69 7.39
CA VAL A 34 -3.79 -11.55 6.83
C VAL A 34 -4.22 -13.02 6.84
N SER A 35 -4.67 -13.55 7.98
CA SER A 35 -5.17 -14.92 8.11
C SER A 35 -6.36 -15.18 7.16
N SER A 36 -7.31 -14.24 7.08
CA SER A 36 -8.47 -14.34 6.18
C SER A 36 -8.06 -14.34 4.71
N ALA A 37 -7.09 -13.50 4.31
CA ALA A 37 -6.55 -13.45 2.94
C ALA A 37 -5.92 -14.79 2.55
N ALA A 38 -5.05 -15.33 3.41
CA ALA A 38 -4.42 -16.64 3.21
C ALA A 38 -5.47 -17.76 3.07
N SER A 39 -6.50 -17.77 3.92
CA SER A 39 -7.60 -18.75 3.86
C SER A 39 -8.41 -18.70 2.56
N ARG A 40 -8.41 -17.54 1.87
CA ARG A 40 -9.05 -17.32 0.55
C ARG A 40 -8.09 -17.60 -0.61
N GLY A 41 -6.88 -18.09 -0.31
CA GLY A 41 -5.86 -18.44 -1.30
C GLY A 41 -5.20 -17.23 -1.96
N ALA A 42 -5.11 -16.10 -1.27
CA ALA A 42 -4.32 -14.97 -1.73
C ALA A 42 -2.83 -15.25 -1.55
N ASP A 43 -2.02 -14.81 -2.52
CA ASP A 43 -0.56 -14.90 -2.50
C ASP A 43 0.05 -13.66 -1.83
N LEU A 44 -0.67 -12.53 -1.85
CA LEU A 44 -0.28 -11.26 -1.26
C LEU A 44 -1.50 -10.57 -0.65
N VAL A 45 -1.34 -10.01 0.55
CA VAL A 45 -2.30 -9.09 1.17
C VAL A 45 -1.67 -7.72 1.39
N ALA A 46 -2.43 -6.66 1.17
CA ALA A 46 -2.00 -5.30 1.40
C ALA A 46 -2.91 -4.59 2.41
N LEU A 47 -2.30 -3.90 3.38
CA LEU A 47 -2.93 -3.14 4.45
C LEU A 47 -2.94 -1.64 4.12
N PRO A 48 -3.82 -0.81 4.73
CA PRO A 48 -3.89 0.63 4.45
C PRO A 48 -2.78 1.46 5.10
N GLU A 49 -2.73 2.74 4.77
CA GLU A 49 -1.77 3.72 5.31
C GLU A 49 -2.01 3.97 6.80
N LEU A 50 -0.91 4.00 7.58
CA LEU A 50 -0.89 4.30 9.02
C LEU A 50 -2.01 3.57 9.77
N PHE A 51 -2.25 2.32 9.38
CA PHE A 51 -3.38 1.53 9.86
C PHE A 51 -3.32 1.28 11.37
N ASN A 52 -2.11 1.27 11.96
CA ASN A 52 -1.92 1.01 13.39
C ASN A 52 -2.30 2.21 14.26
N VAL A 53 -1.87 3.42 13.90
CA VAL A 53 -2.11 4.64 14.70
C VAL A 53 -3.29 5.48 14.19
N GLY A 54 -3.64 5.34 12.90
CA GLY A 54 -4.61 6.18 12.22
C GLY A 54 -4.04 7.50 11.73
N TYR A 55 -4.25 7.81 10.44
CA TYR A 55 -3.65 8.96 9.77
C TYR A 55 -3.92 10.31 10.47
N PHE A 56 -5.11 10.53 10.98
CA PHE A 56 -5.50 11.81 11.58
C PHE A 56 -5.17 11.93 13.08
N ALA A 57 -4.55 10.90 13.69
CA ALA A 57 -4.14 10.91 15.09
C ALA A 57 -2.79 11.62 15.30
N PHE A 58 -2.58 12.79 14.68
CA PHE A 58 -1.30 13.51 14.64
C PHE A 58 -0.67 13.77 16.02
N ASP A 59 -1.48 14.10 17.03
CA ASP A 59 -1.02 14.35 18.40
C ASP A 59 -0.43 13.10 19.08
N SER A 60 -0.64 11.93 18.48
CA SER A 60 -0.15 10.65 18.99
C SER A 60 1.12 10.15 18.29
N TYR A 61 1.53 10.76 17.17
CA TYR A 61 2.63 10.25 16.35
C TYR A 61 3.93 10.09 17.11
N GLU A 62 4.41 11.15 17.81
CA GLU A 62 5.66 11.08 18.57
C GLU A 62 5.63 10.02 19.68
N ARG A 63 4.47 9.83 20.31
CA ARG A 63 4.32 8.87 21.41
C ARG A 63 4.18 7.43 20.94
N LEU A 64 3.61 7.22 19.76
CA LEU A 64 3.26 5.91 19.23
C LEU A 64 4.12 5.50 18.02
N ALA A 65 5.12 6.30 17.66
CA ALA A 65 6.10 5.91 16.65
C ALA A 65 6.88 4.69 17.09
N GLU A 66 7.16 3.81 16.14
CA GLU A 66 7.94 2.59 16.36
C GLU A 66 9.21 2.63 15.50
N PRO A 67 10.34 2.01 15.93
CA PRO A 67 11.43 1.73 15.02
C PRO A 67 10.95 0.78 13.91
N PHE A 68 11.69 0.67 12.82
CA PHE A 68 11.34 -0.26 11.74
C PHE A 68 11.18 -1.70 12.26
N GLU A 69 12.03 -2.14 13.16
CA GLU A 69 11.99 -3.43 13.86
C GLU A 69 11.02 -3.46 15.06
N GLY A 70 10.07 -2.52 15.10
CA GLY A 70 9.06 -2.42 16.15
C GLY A 70 8.03 -3.54 16.13
N GLU A 71 7.14 -3.52 17.11
CA GLU A 71 6.19 -4.59 17.37
C GLU A 71 5.21 -4.80 16.21
N THR A 72 4.69 -3.72 15.61
CA THR A 72 3.73 -3.81 14.51
C THR A 72 4.31 -4.56 13.31
N PHE A 73 5.49 -4.16 12.81
CA PHE A 73 6.10 -4.85 11.66
C PHE A 73 6.57 -6.26 12.02
N THR A 74 7.05 -6.48 13.24
CA THR A 74 7.46 -7.82 13.70
C THR A 74 6.28 -8.80 13.68
N GLN A 75 5.13 -8.42 14.22
CA GLN A 75 3.93 -9.27 14.21
C GLN A 75 3.44 -9.55 12.78
N LEU A 76 3.47 -8.57 11.87
CA LEU A 76 3.08 -8.77 10.48
C LEU A 76 4.08 -9.63 9.69
N GLN A 77 5.37 -9.50 9.99
CA GLN A 77 6.42 -10.36 9.45
C GLN A 77 6.23 -11.83 9.89
N GLU A 78 5.94 -12.04 11.17
CA GLU A 78 5.64 -13.36 11.72
C GLU A 78 4.36 -13.96 11.10
N ALA A 79 3.30 -13.14 10.95
CA ALA A 79 2.07 -13.55 10.29
C ALA A 79 2.26 -13.92 8.81
N ALA A 80 3.12 -13.18 8.08
CA ALA A 80 3.49 -13.51 6.71
C ALA A 80 4.10 -14.90 6.61
N ALA A 81 5.04 -15.23 7.50
CA ALA A 81 5.69 -16.54 7.55
C ALA A 81 4.73 -17.66 8.03
N GLU A 82 3.90 -17.38 9.05
CA GLU A 82 2.97 -18.36 9.60
C GLU A 82 1.90 -18.79 8.59
N HIS A 83 1.38 -17.83 7.84
CA HIS A 83 0.32 -18.04 6.85
C HIS A 83 0.83 -18.30 5.44
N GLU A 84 2.16 -18.30 5.23
CA GLU A 84 2.81 -18.50 3.93
C GLU A 84 2.27 -17.53 2.84
N ILE A 85 2.01 -16.26 3.21
CA ILE A 85 1.48 -15.21 2.36
C ILE A 85 2.38 -13.97 2.37
N ALA A 86 2.59 -13.31 1.21
CA ALA A 86 3.27 -12.02 1.21
C ALA A 86 2.39 -10.93 1.83
N VAL A 87 2.98 -10.00 2.58
CA VAL A 87 2.26 -8.93 3.28
C VAL A 87 2.88 -7.57 2.96
N LEU A 88 2.13 -6.70 2.24
CA LEU A 88 2.42 -5.27 2.30
C LEU A 88 1.83 -4.74 3.61
N ALA A 89 2.69 -4.52 4.58
CA ALA A 89 2.34 -4.10 5.94
C ALA A 89 1.91 -2.60 5.99
N GLY A 90 1.07 -2.20 5.03
CA GLY A 90 0.52 -0.84 4.92
C GLY A 90 1.59 0.23 5.16
N SER A 91 1.35 1.08 6.16
CA SER A 91 2.42 1.88 6.74
C SER A 91 2.22 2.16 8.23
N ILE A 92 3.31 2.54 8.89
CA ILE A 92 3.35 2.99 10.29
C ILE A 92 4.03 4.34 10.39
N VAL A 93 3.93 4.99 11.55
CA VAL A 93 4.82 6.10 11.92
C VAL A 93 6.12 5.51 12.43
N GLU A 94 7.19 5.59 11.62
CA GLU A 94 8.52 5.09 11.95
C GLU A 94 9.32 6.15 12.72
N ASP A 95 9.97 5.75 13.81
CA ASP A 95 11.00 6.53 14.51
C ASP A 95 12.35 6.25 13.85
N LEU A 96 12.85 7.21 13.05
CA LEU A 96 14.10 7.09 12.31
C LEU A 96 15.33 6.99 13.21
N ALA A 97 15.30 7.66 14.38
CA ALA A 97 16.42 7.64 15.32
C ALA A 97 16.56 6.30 16.05
N ALA A 98 15.45 5.59 16.23
CA ALA A 98 15.42 4.28 16.88
C ALA A 98 15.59 3.10 15.90
N THR A 99 15.49 3.35 14.57
CA THR A 99 15.62 2.32 13.54
C THR A 99 17.08 1.95 13.31
N GLU A 100 17.41 0.66 13.40
CA GLU A 100 18.78 0.14 13.26
C GLU A 100 18.98 -0.80 12.06
N THR A 101 17.92 -1.50 11.61
CA THR A 101 18.04 -2.63 10.66
C THR A 101 17.98 -2.22 9.20
N VAL A 102 17.46 -1.03 8.88
CA VAL A 102 17.31 -0.51 7.52
C VAL A 102 17.88 0.91 7.41
N ALA A 103 18.33 1.29 6.22
CA ALA A 103 18.85 2.64 5.99
C ALA A 103 17.70 3.67 6.05
N THR A 104 17.88 4.75 6.80
CA THR A 104 16.93 5.84 6.99
C THR A 104 17.25 7.07 6.12
N PRO A 105 16.27 7.91 5.75
CA PRO A 105 16.50 9.12 4.96
C PRO A 105 17.15 10.26 5.78
N ALA A 106 17.04 10.19 7.11
CA ALA A 106 17.63 11.14 8.06
C ALA A 106 18.07 10.41 9.33
N GLU A 107 18.94 11.05 10.14
CA GLU A 107 19.43 10.48 11.40
C GLU A 107 18.37 10.52 12.51
N GLU A 108 17.37 11.41 12.40
CA GLU A 108 16.29 11.60 13.35
C GLU A 108 15.02 12.08 12.65
N GLY A 109 13.88 12.00 13.32
CA GLY A 109 12.56 12.39 12.85
C GLY A 109 11.64 11.21 12.68
N LEU A 110 10.43 11.46 12.19
CA LEU A 110 9.41 10.45 11.95
C LEU A 110 9.19 10.28 10.46
N ALA A 111 8.82 9.08 10.01
CA ALA A 111 8.47 8.81 8.61
C ALA A 111 7.19 7.97 8.49
N ASN A 112 6.47 8.14 7.38
CA ASN A 112 5.35 7.28 7.00
C ASN A 112 5.93 6.13 6.16
N THR A 113 6.09 4.96 6.77
CA THR A 113 6.88 3.85 6.26
C THR A 113 6.06 2.59 6.04
N ALA A 114 6.06 2.09 4.81
CA ALA A 114 5.51 0.80 4.43
C ALA A 114 6.62 -0.24 4.26
N ALA A 115 6.32 -1.49 4.58
CA ALA A 115 7.21 -2.63 4.40
C ALA A 115 6.50 -3.75 3.65
N LEU A 116 7.22 -4.42 2.73
CA LEU A 116 6.73 -5.62 2.06
C LEU A 116 7.55 -6.82 2.50
N PHE A 117 6.89 -7.79 3.11
CA PHE A 117 7.44 -9.08 3.49
C PHE A 117 6.97 -10.15 2.52
N ASP A 118 7.83 -11.08 2.13
CA ASP A 118 7.41 -12.26 1.34
C ASP A 118 6.76 -13.34 2.21
N SER A 119 6.33 -14.42 1.59
CA SER A 119 5.66 -15.54 2.26
C SER A 119 6.54 -16.33 3.24
N SER A 120 7.82 -16.03 3.35
CA SER A 120 8.72 -16.55 4.38
C SER A 120 8.93 -15.54 5.53
N GLY A 121 8.33 -14.37 5.46
CA GLY A 121 8.56 -13.24 6.36
C GLY A 121 9.84 -12.44 6.04
N ALA A 122 10.53 -12.71 4.93
CA ALA A 122 11.72 -11.95 4.57
C ALA A 122 11.34 -10.56 4.03
N LEU A 123 12.03 -9.52 4.50
CA LEU A 123 11.84 -8.15 4.02
C LEU A 123 12.28 -8.04 2.55
N GLN A 124 11.39 -7.58 1.69
CA GLN A 124 11.59 -7.43 0.26
C GLN A 124 11.67 -5.97 -0.19
N LEU A 125 10.92 -5.06 0.46
CA LEU A 125 10.86 -3.66 0.08
C LEU A 125 10.54 -2.78 1.29
N VAL A 126 11.18 -1.61 1.36
CA VAL A 126 10.84 -0.52 2.28
C VAL A 126 10.50 0.71 1.47
N TYR A 127 9.32 1.25 1.68
CA TYR A 127 8.89 2.48 1.04
C TYR A 127 8.51 3.53 2.07
N ARG A 128 9.19 4.67 2.06
CA ARG A 128 8.82 5.85 2.84
C ARG A 128 8.14 6.87 1.93
N LYS A 129 6.99 7.37 2.35
CA LYS A 129 6.17 8.30 1.57
C LYS A 129 6.97 9.49 1.08
N HIS A 130 6.96 9.73 -0.25
CA HIS A 130 7.72 10.81 -0.89
C HIS A 130 7.03 12.16 -0.76
N HIS A 131 5.71 12.19 -0.99
CA HIS A 131 4.94 13.41 -0.99
C HIS A 131 4.04 13.48 0.24
N LEU A 132 4.47 14.27 1.21
CA LEU A 132 3.73 14.50 2.44
C LEU A 132 2.60 15.51 2.20
N PHE A 133 1.43 15.24 2.77
CA PHE A 133 0.24 16.08 2.57
C PHE A 133 0.26 17.27 3.52
N GLY A 134 0.39 18.50 2.98
CA GLY A 134 0.48 19.73 3.77
C GLY A 134 -0.78 20.59 3.78
N TYR A 135 -1.82 20.26 3.00
CA TYR A 135 -3.03 21.08 2.97
C TYR A 135 -3.96 20.75 4.14
N GLN A 136 -4.05 21.65 5.11
CA GLN A 136 -4.85 21.45 6.33
C GLN A 136 -4.50 20.12 7.04
N SER A 137 -3.21 19.77 7.06
CA SER A 137 -2.68 18.54 7.64
C SER A 137 -1.32 18.81 8.27
N ALA A 138 -1.06 18.19 9.41
CA ALA A 138 0.22 18.31 10.10
C ALA A 138 1.30 17.36 9.53
N GLU A 139 0.95 16.46 8.60
CA GLU A 139 1.86 15.43 8.11
C GLU A 139 3.18 16.01 7.60
N SER A 140 3.13 17.07 6.77
CA SER A 140 4.34 17.69 6.20
C SER A 140 5.20 18.46 7.20
N GLU A 141 4.68 18.72 8.41
CA GLU A 141 5.41 19.38 9.49
C GLU A 141 6.03 18.35 10.46
N LEU A 142 5.39 17.17 10.57
CA LEU A 142 5.78 16.12 11.50
C LEU A 142 6.73 15.08 10.89
N LEU A 143 6.61 14.81 9.59
CA LEU A 143 7.28 13.70 8.97
C LEU A 143 8.40 14.11 8.01
N VAL A 144 9.41 13.24 7.90
CA VAL A 144 10.51 13.32 6.92
C VAL A 144 10.11 12.56 5.65
N PRO A 145 10.25 13.16 4.44
CA PRO A 145 9.92 12.47 3.21
C PRO A 145 10.95 11.38 2.88
N GLY A 146 10.48 10.33 2.21
CA GLY A 146 11.32 9.30 1.60
C GLY A 146 12.02 9.79 0.32
N GLU A 147 13.09 9.08 -0.08
CA GLU A 147 13.89 9.42 -1.25
C GLU A 147 14.06 8.25 -2.23
N ARG A 148 13.82 7.00 -1.78
CA ARG A 148 14.07 5.78 -2.55
C ARG A 148 12.82 5.25 -3.21
N ILE A 149 12.98 4.82 -4.45
CA ILE A 149 11.98 4.09 -5.22
C ILE A 149 12.61 2.76 -5.58
N GLU A 150 11.98 1.69 -5.14
CA GLU A 150 12.46 0.32 -5.36
C GLU A 150 11.29 -0.55 -5.84
N THR A 151 11.63 -1.61 -6.54
CA THR A 151 10.71 -2.67 -6.95
C THR A 151 11.26 -4.01 -6.49
N THR A 152 10.39 -4.98 -6.27
CA THR A 152 10.77 -6.34 -5.91
C THR A 152 9.87 -7.35 -6.61
N GLU A 153 10.27 -8.61 -6.66
CA GLU A 153 9.47 -9.68 -7.25
C GLU A 153 8.69 -10.44 -6.17
N ILE A 154 7.38 -10.55 -6.34
CA ILE A 154 6.50 -11.38 -5.51
C ILE A 154 5.69 -12.30 -6.43
N GLY A 155 5.87 -13.62 -6.29
CA GLY A 155 5.12 -14.60 -7.07
C GLY A 155 5.28 -14.45 -8.60
N GLY A 156 6.45 -13.98 -9.07
CA GLY A 156 6.72 -13.75 -10.49
C GLY A 156 6.23 -12.39 -11.02
N VAL A 157 5.64 -11.53 -10.17
CA VAL A 157 5.18 -10.18 -10.51
C VAL A 157 6.13 -9.14 -9.93
N THR A 158 6.59 -8.19 -10.74
CA THR A 158 7.40 -7.06 -10.27
C THR A 158 6.50 -6.01 -9.61
N VAL A 159 6.63 -5.87 -8.29
CA VAL A 159 5.80 -5.02 -7.44
C VAL A 159 6.54 -3.77 -7.01
N GLY A 160 5.88 -2.62 -7.09
CA GLY A 160 6.30 -1.37 -6.47
C GLY A 160 5.25 -0.85 -5.49
N ALA A 161 5.65 0.05 -4.60
CA ALA A 161 4.74 0.69 -3.65
C ALA A 161 4.84 2.22 -3.72
N THR A 162 3.71 2.88 -3.46
CA THR A 162 3.58 4.32 -3.19
C THR A 162 2.56 4.49 -2.07
N THR A 163 2.40 5.70 -1.52
CA THR A 163 1.45 5.90 -0.42
C THR A 163 0.54 7.10 -0.69
N CYS A 164 -0.77 6.85 -0.74
CA CYS A 164 -1.85 7.86 -0.63
C CYS A 164 -1.63 9.10 -1.51
N TYR A 165 -1.16 10.20 -0.93
CA TYR A 165 -0.95 11.49 -1.60
C TYR A 165 -0.03 11.39 -2.82
N ASP A 166 0.86 10.40 -2.86
CA ASP A 166 1.72 10.09 -4.01
C ASP A 166 0.91 9.85 -5.29
N LEU A 167 -0.36 9.43 -5.18
CA LEU A 167 -1.29 9.30 -6.32
C LEU A 167 -1.40 10.57 -7.17
N ARG A 168 -1.11 11.74 -6.61
CA ARG A 168 -1.21 13.02 -7.35
C ARG A 168 -0.01 13.32 -8.24
N PHE A 169 1.08 12.55 -8.10
CA PHE A 169 2.37 12.83 -8.74
C PHE A 169 2.72 11.73 -9.76
N PRO A 170 2.36 11.92 -11.05
CA PRO A 170 2.55 10.92 -12.10
C PRO A 170 4.02 10.57 -12.33
N GLU A 171 4.93 11.49 -12.02
CA GLU A 171 6.37 11.30 -12.18
C GLU A 171 6.89 10.13 -11.35
N LEU A 172 6.37 9.94 -10.13
CA LEU A 172 6.73 8.83 -9.26
C LEU A 172 6.35 7.48 -9.87
N TYR A 173 5.12 7.39 -10.39
CA TYR A 173 4.64 6.18 -11.07
C TYR A 173 5.46 5.86 -12.31
N ARG A 174 5.83 6.89 -13.07
CA ARG A 174 6.65 6.70 -14.24
C ARG A 174 8.03 6.11 -13.91
N ARG A 175 8.63 6.55 -12.81
CA ARG A 175 9.90 6.00 -12.31
C ARG A 175 9.76 4.55 -11.87
N LEU A 176 8.64 4.16 -11.23
CA LEU A 176 8.37 2.76 -10.89
C LEU A 176 8.27 1.87 -12.13
N ILE A 177 7.58 2.34 -13.18
CA ILE A 177 7.49 1.59 -14.44
C ILE A 177 8.85 1.48 -15.13
N ASP A 178 9.66 2.53 -15.09
CA ASP A 178 11.02 2.50 -15.63
C ASP A 178 11.94 1.55 -14.81
N ALA A 179 11.60 1.30 -13.53
CA ALA A 179 12.21 0.27 -12.68
C ALA A 179 11.60 -1.14 -12.87
N GLY A 180 10.63 -1.31 -13.79
CA GLY A 180 10.06 -2.59 -14.16
C GLY A 180 8.74 -2.95 -13.48
N ALA A 181 8.13 -2.09 -12.68
CA ALA A 181 6.89 -2.39 -11.98
C ALA A 181 5.76 -2.82 -12.93
N GLU A 182 5.10 -3.90 -12.59
CA GLU A 182 3.93 -4.48 -13.25
C GLU A 182 2.66 -4.29 -12.41
N LEU A 183 2.84 -4.27 -11.09
CA LEU A 183 1.82 -3.97 -10.09
C LEU A 183 2.32 -2.85 -9.17
N VAL A 184 1.51 -1.83 -8.96
CA VAL A 184 1.77 -0.79 -7.96
C VAL A 184 0.71 -0.88 -6.85
N LEU A 185 1.18 -1.09 -5.61
CA LEU A 185 0.35 -1.11 -4.40
C LEU A 185 0.33 0.28 -3.78
N VAL A 186 -0.85 0.76 -3.39
CA VAL A 186 -1.06 2.13 -2.90
C VAL A 186 -1.84 2.12 -1.58
N PRO A 187 -1.18 1.81 -0.44
CA PRO A 187 -1.77 2.02 0.89
C PRO A 187 -2.22 3.47 1.06
N SER A 188 -3.38 3.67 1.65
CA SER A 188 -3.97 5.01 1.73
C SER A 188 -4.87 5.19 2.96
N ALA A 189 -4.97 6.44 3.40
CA ALA A 189 -5.95 6.94 4.35
C ALA A 189 -6.69 8.15 3.72
N TRP A 190 -7.37 7.89 2.59
CA TRP A 190 -7.99 8.91 1.75
C TRP A 190 -9.40 9.27 2.24
N PRO A 191 -9.64 10.54 2.64
CA PRO A 191 -10.91 10.92 3.25
C PRO A 191 -11.91 11.47 2.24
N TYR A 192 -13.18 11.50 2.66
CA TYR A 192 -14.22 12.33 2.05
C TYR A 192 -13.82 13.82 2.08
N PRO A 193 -14.35 14.65 1.14
CA PRO A 193 -15.26 14.32 0.02
C PRO A 193 -14.54 14.00 -1.31
N ARG A 194 -13.28 13.56 -1.29
CA ARG A 194 -12.40 13.49 -2.49
C ARG A 194 -12.54 12.18 -3.28
N ILE A 195 -13.77 11.63 -3.41
CA ILE A 195 -14.03 10.35 -4.11
C ILE A 195 -13.58 10.41 -5.57
N GLU A 196 -13.98 11.44 -6.30
CA GLU A 196 -13.63 11.62 -7.71
C GLU A 196 -12.11 11.65 -7.95
N HIS A 197 -11.37 12.27 -7.02
CA HIS A 197 -9.91 12.29 -7.10
C HIS A 197 -9.34 10.88 -6.90
N TRP A 198 -9.85 10.14 -5.90
CA TRP A 198 -9.43 8.79 -5.59
C TRP A 198 -9.61 7.85 -6.78
N GLU A 199 -10.81 7.74 -7.28
CA GLU A 199 -11.15 6.84 -8.38
C GLU A 199 -10.47 7.25 -9.70
N THR A 200 -10.48 8.56 -10.02
CA THR A 200 -9.88 9.05 -11.27
C THR A 200 -8.37 8.89 -11.29
N LEU A 201 -7.67 9.29 -10.21
CA LEU A 201 -6.21 9.22 -10.18
C LEU A 201 -5.72 7.78 -10.15
N SER A 202 -6.34 6.91 -9.35
CA SER A 202 -6.01 5.48 -9.30
C SER A 202 -6.11 4.83 -10.68
N ARG A 203 -7.22 5.06 -11.36
CA ARG A 203 -7.45 4.57 -12.72
C ARG A 203 -6.47 5.17 -13.73
N ALA A 204 -6.17 6.47 -13.62
CA ALA A 204 -5.23 7.14 -14.51
C ALA A 204 -3.82 6.54 -14.39
N ARG A 205 -3.37 6.21 -13.15
CA ARG A 205 -2.06 5.57 -12.94
C ARG A 205 -1.97 4.22 -13.63
N ALA A 206 -3.04 3.43 -13.65
CA ALA A 206 -3.08 2.16 -14.37
C ALA A 206 -3.00 2.38 -15.90
N ILE A 207 -3.85 3.27 -16.45
CA ILE A 207 -3.95 3.52 -17.90
C ILE A 207 -2.64 4.08 -18.47
N GLU A 208 -2.14 5.17 -17.90
CA GLU A 208 -0.99 5.89 -18.45
C GLU A 208 0.33 5.12 -18.32
N ASN A 209 0.40 4.19 -17.35
CA ASN A 209 1.58 3.38 -17.05
C ASN A 209 1.45 1.94 -17.57
N GLN A 210 0.30 1.56 -18.12
CA GLN A 210 0.02 0.20 -18.61
C GLN A 210 0.49 -0.85 -17.60
N CYS A 211 0.01 -0.74 -16.35
CA CYS A 211 0.31 -1.63 -15.23
C CYS A 211 -0.95 -1.88 -14.41
N PHE A 212 -0.92 -2.90 -13.55
CA PHE A 212 -1.93 -3.06 -12.52
C PHE A 212 -1.71 -2.02 -11.41
N VAL A 213 -2.80 -1.48 -10.89
CA VAL A 213 -2.78 -0.59 -9.72
C VAL A 213 -3.79 -1.10 -8.70
N ALA A 214 -3.31 -1.41 -7.51
CA ALA A 214 -4.14 -1.83 -6.39
C ALA A 214 -4.08 -0.74 -5.31
N THR A 215 -5.22 -0.10 -5.05
CA THR A 215 -5.37 0.96 -4.06
C THR A 215 -6.09 0.42 -2.84
N ILE A 216 -5.45 0.52 -1.68
CA ILE A 216 -5.92 -0.01 -0.41
C ILE A 216 -6.21 1.16 0.51
N ASN A 217 -7.47 1.41 0.79
CA ASN A 217 -7.86 2.49 1.70
C ASN A 217 -8.40 1.94 3.02
N GLY A 218 -8.23 2.72 4.09
CA GLY A 218 -8.94 2.45 5.34
C GLY A 218 -10.39 2.88 5.29
N SER A 219 -11.15 2.47 6.27
CA SER A 219 -12.47 2.99 6.66
C SER A 219 -12.41 3.45 8.11
N GLY A 220 -13.39 4.24 8.54
CA GLY A 220 -13.46 4.77 9.91
C GLY A 220 -13.68 6.27 9.97
N GLU A 221 -14.10 6.71 11.13
CA GLU A 221 -14.37 8.11 11.44
C GLU A 221 -13.35 8.64 12.44
N PHE A 222 -12.92 9.87 12.24
CA PHE A 222 -11.97 10.57 13.09
C PHE A 222 -12.63 11.88 13.57
N ASP A 223 -13.39 11.79 14.65
CA ASP A 223 -14.25 12.87 15.16
C ASP A 223 -13.45 14.16 15.44
N ASP A 224 -12.27 14.03 16.04
CA ASP A 224 -11.38 15.17 16.38
C ASP A 224 -10.87 15.91 15.12
N ALA A 225 -10.81 15.24 13.99
CA ALA A 225 -10.37 15.79 12.71
C ALA A 225 -11.53 16.12 11.74
N ASP A 226 -12.79 15.84 12.12
CA ASP A 226 -13.96 15.91 11.24
C ASP A 226 -13.69 15.22 9.90
N ALA A 227 -13.13 14.02 9.95
CA ALA A 227 -12.69 13.26 8.79
C ALA A 227 -13.24 11.83 8.80
N THR A 228 -13.70 11.39 7.64
CA THR A 228 -14.15 10.01 7.41
C THR A 228 -13.35 9.42 6.24
N LEU A 229 -12.72 8.28 6.44
CA LEU A 229 -12.05 7.55 5.36
C LEU A 229 -13.08 6.96 4.41
N LEU A 230 -12.83 7.07 3.11
CA LEU A 230 -13.85 6.76 2.12
C LEU A 230 -13.91 5.28 1.70
N GLY A 231 -13.01 4.42 2.18
CA GLY A 231 -12.93 3.05 1.72
C GLY A 231 -12.61 2.95 0.22
N ARG A 232 -13.42 2.21 -0.55
CA ARG A 232 -13.34 2.08 -2.02
C ARG A 232 -12.00 1.56 -2.52
N SER A 233 -11.46 0.58 -1.82
CA SER A 233 -10.27 -0.16 -2.26
C SER A 233 -10.56 -0.84 -3.60
N THR A 234 -9.65 -0.71 -4.57
CA THR A 234 -9.91 -1.14 -5.94
C THR A 234 -8.64 -1.66 -6.61
N VAL A 235 -8.78 -2.72 -7.41
CA VAL A 235 -7.76 -3.21 -8.33
C VAL A 235 -8.13 -2.79 -9.74
N TYR A 236 -7.23 -2.05 -10.40
CA TYR A 236 -7.35 -1.67 -11.81
C TYR A 236 -6.40 -2.47 -12.68
N ASP A 237 -6.89 -2.92 -13.83
CA ASP A 237 -6.08 -3.51 -14.89
C ASP A 237 -5.34 -2.43 -15.74
N PRO A 238 -4.43 -2.81 -16.64
CA PRO A 238 -3.70 -1.87 -17.49
C PRO A 238 -4.56 -1.03 -18.45
N TRP A 239 -5.84 -1.40 -18.69
CA TRP A 239 -6.82 -0.61 -19.41
C TRP A 239 -7.61 0.36 -18.51
N GLY A 240 -7.38 0.31 -17.20
CA GLY A 240 -8.13 1.08 -16.21
C GLY A 240 -9.50 0.50 -15.88
N THR A 241 -9.74 -0.77 -16.20
CA THR A 241 -10.94 -1.47 -15.78
C THR A 241 -10.81 -1.87 -14.32
N ALA A 242 -11.81 -1.59 -13.51
CA ALA A 242 -11.86 -2.11 -12.15
C ALA A 242 -12.16 -3.62 -12.18
N LEU A 243 -11.17 -4.43 -11.80
CA LEU A 243 -11.32 -5.88 -11.69
C LEU A 243 -12.11 -6.27 -10.45
N SER A 244 -11.81 -5.61 -9.34
CA SER A 244 -12.52 -5.77 -8.06
C SER A 244 -12.51 -4.44 -7.32
N SER A 245 -13.58 -4.13 -6.59
CA SER A 245 -13.71 -2.92 -5.80
C SER A 245 -14.60 -3.15 -4.58
N SER A 246 -14.40 -2.35 -3.52
CA SER A 246 -15.26 -2.29 -2.35
C SER A 246 -16.19 -1.06 -2.37
N GLY A 247 -17.13 -1.03 -1.43
CA GLY A 247 -17.82 0.17 -0.97
C GLY A 247 -17.03 0.87 0.15
N ASP A 248 -17.75 1.57 1.01
CA ASP A 248 -17.17 2.38 2.09
C ASP A 248 -16.86 1.56 3.35
N GLU A 249 -17.57 0.44 3.55
CA GLU A 249 -17.49 -0.42 4.75
C GLU A 249 -16.22 -1.29 4.79
N PRO A 250 -15.74 -1.68 6.00
CA PRO A 250 -14.63 -2.62 6.16
C PRO A 250 -14.87 -3.92 5.40
N THR A 251 -13.88 -4.37 4.66
CA THR A 251 -13.99 -5.62 3.88
C THR A 251 -12.64 -6.11 3.38
N LEU A 252 -12.58 -7.35 2.93
CA LEU A 252 -11.44 -7.93 2.22
C LEU A 252 -11.79 -8.15 0.74
N VAL A 253 -11.20 -7.34 -0.14
CA VAL A 253 -11.35 -7.43 -1.60
C VAL A 253 -10.30 -8.40 -2.13
N VAL A 254 -10.70 -9.40 -2.92
CA VAL A 254 -9.77 -10.34 -3.55
C VAL A 254 -9.84 -10.20 -5.07
N SER A 255 -8.69 -10.21 -5.74
CA SER A 255 -8.56 -10.09 -7.18
C SER A 255 -7.39 -10.91 -7.71
N ASP A 256 -7.49 -11.35 -8.95
CA ASP A 256 -6.39 -12.01 -9.66
C ASP A 256 -5.69 -11.01 -10.59
N ILE A 257 -4.35 -11.02 -10.56
CA ILE A 257 -3.46 -10.28 -11.46
C ILE A 257 -3.01 -11.26 -12.54
N ASP A 258 -3.38 -11.00 -13.78
CA ASP A 258 -3.05 -11.83 -14.96
C ASP A 258 -1.94 -11.16 -15.79
N LEU A 259 -0.70 -11.64 -15.67
CA LEU A 259 0.46 -11.10 -16.39
C LEU A 259 0.35 -11.27 -17.91
N ASP A 260 -0.27 -12.34 -18.38
CA ASP A 260 -0.51 -12.51 -19.83
C ASP A 260 -1.39 -11.39 -20.39
N SER A 261 -2.33 -10.87 -19.58
CA SER A 261 -3.15 -9.72 -19.97
C SER A 261 -2.33 -8.43 -20.03
N LEU A 262 -1.38 -8.25 -19.12
CA LEU A 262 -0.47 -7.10 -19.11
C LEU A 262 0.41 -7.07 -20.36
N GLU A 263 1.01 -8.20 -20.72
CA GLU A 263 1.85 -8.32 -21.90
C GLU A 263 1.05 -8.03 -23.18
N ARG A 264 -0.15 -8.61 -23.32
CA ARG A 264 -1.06 -8.34 -24.45
C ARG A 264 -1.36 -6.86 -24.60
N VAL A 265 -1.69 -6.16 -23.49
CA VAL A 265 -1.98 -4.72 -23.52
C VAL A 265 -0.78 -3.92 -24.01
N ARG A 266 0.41 -4.23 -23.52
CA ARG A 266 1.67 -3.54 -23.89
C ARG A 266 2.09 -3.83 -25.36
N GLU A 267 1.70 -5.00 -25.89
CA GLU A 267 1.93 -5.36 -27.30
C GLU A 267 0.93 -4.70 -28.23
N GLU A 268 -0.38 -4.79 -27.91
CA GLU A 268 -1.47 -4.24 -28.74
C GLU A 268 -1.45 -2.71 -28.80
N PHE A 269 -1.10 -2.07 -27.68
CA PHE A 269 -1.06 -0.61 -27.55
C PHE A 269 0.26 -0.16 -26.93
N PRO A 270 1.34 0.00 -27.71
CA PRO A 270 2.70 0.18 -27.20
C PRO A 270 2.99 1.61 -26.70
N ALA A 271 2.09 2.22 -25.93
CA ALA A 271 2.20 3.62 -25.48
C ALA A 271 3.48 3.89 -24.66
N LEU A 272 3.96 2.92 -23.87
CA LEU A 272 5.21 3.06 -23.12
C LEU A 272 6.44 3.14 -24.06
N ARG A 273 6.43 2.41 -25.19
CA ARG A 273 7.50 2.45 -26.19
C ARG A 273 7.47 3.75 -27.02
N ASP A 274 6.31 4.38 -27.14
CA ASP A 274 6.13 5.62 -27.90
C ASP A 274 6.55 6.88 -27.14
N ARG A 275 6.89 6.77 -25.86
CA ARG A 275 7.39 7.89 -25.05
C ARG A 275 8.63 8.53 -25.67
N ARG A 276 8.74 9.87 -25.55
CA ARG A 276 9.84 10.67 -26.09
C ARG A 276 10.67 11.40 -25.02
N LEU A 277 10.27 11.34 -23.74
CA LEU A 277 10.92 12.02 -22.63
C LEU A 277 11.48 11.00 -21.65
#